data_6520bc51cee668639780e90d36ba200e
#
_entry.id   6520bc51cee668639780e90d36ba200e
#
_cell.length_a   1.000
_cell.length_b   1.000
_cell.length_c   1.000
_cell.angle_alpha   90.00
_cell.angle_beta   90.00
_cell.angle_gamma   90.00
#
_symmetry.space_group_name_H-M   'P 1'
#
loop_
_entity.id
_entity.type
_entity.pdbx_description
1 polymer ?
#
loop_
_entity_poly.entity_id
_entity_poly.type
_entity_poly.pdbx_seq_one_letter_code
_entity_poly.pdbx_strand_id
1 'polypeptide(L)'
;MISINHGTKSFGKQNVFSDISLCIHHPGMYALWGESGCGKSTLMNIIAGYDRFDEGSVVSEGTVMTIFQNYELIDQLNVFDNIALGKQLPEGSESMLEVLQLKDLMKQYPYELSGGQKQRVGIARALVHQPSIVCCDEPTESLDIENRHIVMDLLEQYSQNHIVIMATHQKEAVDQYADHVIRIVDHGLVFEEGTYSDHIIVKEKEIQYDRKTINTLVHQIISKKNRLFVLLFALLLVLGQASSLIRQVLFYVPDEQSTLIADYVFVKCSDTTLMEQVGLYGPDRILDFTDLRYENQDWQVNIYPYSGNPKGLQISGKDPTGLSVLINQNAAEALFDGKWENQTLPLCMLVSPYVMDMEVSVSGVIEEPDTGAMNIYYSMHAMMQYISDQQTREGQDLDQYFLETEDDYQVKIGYDRIPEIFENVKGRRNIQVISPYYEEKLYEKNKGQMYEYMFTAMTFIILIMLSVFVCVVTGKDTITAQKSFVVLMSQNMDEKLIQSCYLKQKMLPVAIVCLVDGLSVLILKMVVPYISAVSLLCMAGLELILFIVTLYAYGKRLRKDKISTMMKEDI
;
A
#
# COMPACT_ATOMS: atom_id res chain seq x y z
N MET A 1 -17.08 -26.51 -41.56
CA MET A 1 -15.94 -27.03 -42.34
C MET A 1 -14.66 -26.81 -41.52
N ILE A 2 -13.72 -27.76 -41.56
CA ILE A 2 -12.36 -27.59 -41.04
C ILE A 2 -11.40 -27.79 -42.18
N SER A 3 -10.47 -26.84 -42.38
CA SER A 3 -9.42 -26.93 -43.41
C SER A 3 -8.08 -26.60 -42.80
N ILE A 4 -7.13 -27.52 -42.91
CA ILE A 4 -5.72 -27.34 -42.50
C ILE A 4 -4.89 -27.40 -43.78
N ASN A 5 -4.05 -26.38 -43.98
CA ASN A 5 -3.20 -26.25 -45.15
C ASN A 5 -1.74 -26.11 -44.71
N HIS A 6 -0.92 -27.10 -45.08
CA HIS A 6 0.54 -27.13 -44.86
C HIS A 6 0.95 -26.80 -43.42
N GLY A 7 0.24 -27.41 -42.41
CA GLY A 7 0.44 -27.12 -41.00
C GLY A 7 1.72 -27.77 -40.43
N THR A 8 2.62 -26.97 -39.89
CA THR A 8 3.82 -27.42 -39.18
C THR A 8 3.78 -26.91 -37.74
N LYS A 9 4.12 -27.77 -36.79
CA LYS A 9 4.13 -27.42 -35.36
C LYS A 9 5.26 -28.09 -34.61
N SER A 10 6.00 -27.26 -33.83
CA SER A 10 7.12 -27.74 -33.02
C SER A 10 7.08 -27.12 -31.62
N PHE A 11 7.56 -27.82 -30.61
CA PHE A 11 7.79 -27.32 -29.25
C PHE A 11 9.29 -27.42 -28.93
N GLY A 12 9.99 -26.31 -29.04
CA GLY A 12 11.45 -26.25 -28.91
C GLY A 12 12.15 -27.08 -30.01
N LYS A 13 12.77 -28.21 -29.65
CA LYS A 13 13.42 -29.10 -30.60
C LYS A 13 12.55 -30.29 -31.05
N GLN A 14 11.39 -30.46 -30.43
CA GLN A 14 10.49 -31.58 -30.72
C GLN A 14 9.51 -31.14 -31.82
N ASN A 15 9.56 -31.81 -32.97
CA ASN A 15 8.58 -31.65 -34.01
C ASN A 15 7.33 -32.48 -33.69
N VAL A 16 6.14 -31.88 -33.78
CA VAL A 16 4.86 -32.54 -33.58
C VAL A 16 4.15 -32.83 -34.86
N PHE A 17 4.12 -31.83 -35.77
CA PHE A 17 3.55 -31.97 -37.10
C PHE A 17 4.48 -31.39 -38.17
N SER A 18 4.56 -32.06 -39.31
CA SER A 18 5.35 -31.65 -40.48
C SER A 18 4.44 -31.63 -41.70
N ASP A 19 4.14 -30.42 -42.20
CA ASP A 19 3.43 -30.19 -43.47
C ASP A 19 2.12 -30.98 -43.58
N ILE A 20 1.28 -30.97 -42.52
CA ILE A 20 0.00 -31.67 -42.52
C ILE A 20 -1.07 -30.88 -43.24
N SER A 21 -1.92 -31.60 -44.01
CA SER A 21 -3.10 -31.04 -44.63
C SER A 21 -4.28 -31.95 -44.38
N LEU A 22 -5.45 -31.36 -44.01
CA LEU A 22 -6.67 -32.07 -43.68
C LEU A 22 -7.88 -31.22 -44.07
N CYS A 23 -8.90 -31.86 -44.63
CA CYS A 23 -10.15 -31.19 -44.92
C CYS A 23 -11.34 -32.05 -44.47
N ILE A 24 -12.22 -31.45 -43.63
CA ILE A 24 -13.43 -32.07 -43.12
C ILE A 24 -14.61 -31.20 -43.53
N HIS A 25 -15.50 -31.72 -44.39
CA HIS A 25 -16.64 -30.97 -44.91
C HIS A 25 -18.00 -31.51 -44.43
N HIS A 26 -18.07 -32.76 -44.01
CA HIS A 26 -19.32 -33.45 -43.69
C HIS A 26 -19.51 -33.60 -42.16
N PRO A 27 -20.76 -33.61 -41.65
CA PRO A 27 -21.07 -34.08 -40.31
C PRO A 27 -20.58 -35.51 -40.12
N GLY A 28 -20.28 -35.89 -38.91
CA GLY A 28 -19.85 -37.22 -38.55
C GLY A 28 -18.94 -37.21 -37.35
N MET A 29 -18.67 -38.42 -36.83
CA MET A 29 -17.72 -38.64 -35.74
C MET A 29 -16.35 -39.05 -36.30
N TYR A 30 -15.38 -38.17 -36.13
CA TYR A 30 -14.00 -38.34 -36.56
C TYR A 30 -13.11 -38.70 -35.37
N ALA A 31 -12.66 -39.95 -35.33
CA ALA A 31 -11.71 -40.39 -34.31
C ALA A 31 -10.28 -39.96 -34.67
N LEU A 32 -9.67 -39.15 -33.82
CA LEU A 32 -8.27 -38.81 -33.89
C LEU A 32 -7.48 -39.84 -33.06
N TRP A 33 -6.85 -40.80 -33.76
CA TRP A 33 -6.25 -41.97 -33.14
C TRP A 33 -4.71 -41.97 -33.28
N GLY A 34 -4.03 -42.37 -32.19
CA GLY A 34 -2.57 -42.47 -32.17
C GLY A 34 -2.07 -42.68 -30.74
N GLU A 35 -0.78 -42.95 -30.62
CA GLU A 35 -0.11 -43.16 -29.33
C GLU A 35 -0.22 -41.95 -28.40
N SER A 36 -0.01 -42.16 -27.11
CA SER A 36 0.05 -41.04 -26.16
C SER A 36 1.22 -40.11 -26.52
N GLY A 37 0.98 -38.80 -26.51
CA GLY A 37 2.00 -37.81 -26.86
C GLY A 37 2.24 -37.57 -28.36
N CYS A 38 1.52 -38.25 -29.29
CA CYS A 38 1.69 -38.03 -30.73
C CYS A 38 1.15 -36.68 -31.24
N GLY A 39 0.45 -35.88 -30.42
CA GLY A 39 -0.04 -34.54 -30.80
C GLY A 39 -1.56 -34.43 -30.94
N LYS A 40 -2.38 -35.42 -30.51
CA LYS A 40 -3.85 -35.36 -30.59
C LYS A 40 -4.43 -34.06 -29.97
N SER A 41 -4.13 -33.80 -28.72
CA SER A 41 -4.60 -32.61 -28.01
C SER A 41 -4.04 -31.30 -28.63
N THR A 42 -2.81 -31.35 -29.18
CA THR A 42 -2.23 -30.21 -29.89
C THR A 42 -3.02 -29.87 -31.15
N LEU A 43 -3.38 -30.88 -31.95
CA LEU A 43 -4.19 -30.68 -33.14
C LEU A 43 -5.57 -30.13 -32.81
N MET A 44 -6.22 -30.68 -31.80
CA MET A 44 -7.53 -30.18 -31.34
C MET A 44 -7.46 -28.75 -30.82
N ASN A 45 -6.42 -28.40 -30.07
CA ASN A 45 -6.20 -27.02 -29.62
C ASN A 45 -5.98 -26.04 -30.77
N ILE A 46 -5.32 -26.47 -31.85
CA ILE A 46 -5.14 -25.66 -33.06
C ILE A 46 -6.48 -25.50 -33.79
N ILE A 47 -7.28 -26.56 -33.96
CA ILE A 47 -8.61 -26.52 -34.57
C ILE A 47 -9.55 -25.60 -33.79
N ALA A 48 -9.48 -25.68 -32.43
CA ALA A 48 -10.26 -24.83 -31.55
C ALA A 48 -9.76 -23.36 -31.45
N GLY A 49 -8.60 -23.05 -32.05
CA GLY A 49 -8.01 -21.72 -32.04
C GLY A 49 -7.34 -21.33 -30.71
N TYR A 50 -7.00 -22.31 -29.85
CA TYR A 50 -6.26 -22.09 -28.59
C TYR A 50 -4.74 -22.10 -28.82
N ASP A 51 -4.28 -22.74 -29.90
CA ASP A 51 -2.91 -22.75 -30.37
C ASP A 51 -2.91 -22.46 -31.88
N ARG A 52 -1.74 -22.37 -32.50
CA ARG A 52 -1.56 -22.13 -33.93
C ARG A 52 -0.40 -22.94 -34.46
N PHE A 53 -0.41 -23.20 -35.74
CA PHE A 53 0.76 -23.72 -36.45
C PHE A 53 1.88 -22.70 -36.44
N ASP A 54 3.11 -23.17 -36.46
CA ASP A 54 4.31 -22.32 -36.67
C ASP A 54 4.37 -21.89 -38.13
N GLU A 55 4.02 -22.82 -39.08
CA GLU A 55 3.85 -22.57 -40.49
C GLU A 55 2.55 -23.20 -40.97
N GLY A 56 1.94 -22.62 -42.00
CA GLY A 56 0.67 -23.07 -42.55
C GLY A 56 -0.53 -22.36 -41.90
N SER A 57 -1.76 -22.90 -42.11
CA SER A 57 -2.97 -22.28 -41.64
C SER A 57 -4.06 -23.30 -41.27
N VAL A 58 -4.96 -22.92 -40.38
CA VAL A 58 -6.19 -23.66 -40.08
C VAL A 58 -7.38 -22.70 -40.17
N VAL A 59 -8.45 -23.16 -40.77
CA VAL A 59 -9.75 -22.48 -40.85
C VAL A 59 -10.79 -23.44 -40.33
N SER A 60 -11.54 -22.99 -39.29
CA SER A 60 -12.68 -23.70 -38.76
C SER A 60 -13.92 -22.82 -38.94
N GLU A 61 -14.85 -23.23 -39.78
CA GLU A 61 -16.10 -22.47 -40.01
C GLU A 61 -17.17 -22.91 -39.03
N GLY A 62 -17.74 -21.92 -38.33
CA GLY A 62 -18.74 -22.10 -37.30
C GLY A 62 -18.16 -22.09 -35.89
N THR A 63 -19.02 -22.33 -34.90
CA THR A 63 -18.62 -22.33 -33.51
C THR A 63 -17.92 -23.64 -33.15
N VAL A 64 -16.72 -23.55 -32.58
CA VAL A 64 -15.97 -24.72 -32.08
C VAL A 64 -16.04 -24.71 -30.56
N MET A 65 -16.41 -25.84 -29.97
CA MET A 65 -16.39 -26.07 -28.53
C MET A 65 -15.53 -27.26 -28.17
N THR A 66 -14.92 -27.22 -27.00
CA THR A 66 -14.01 -28.29 -26.54
C THR A 66 -14.53 -28.92 -25.25
N ILE A 67 -14.53 -30.26 -25.21
CA ILE A 67 -14.68 -31.08 -24.03
C ILE A 67 -13.28 -31.52 -23.61
N PHE A 68 -12.82 -30.99 -22.50
CA PHE A 68 -11.45 -31.24 -21.98
C PHE A 68 -11.40 -32.50 -21.13
N GLN A 69 -10.26 -33.15 -21.08
CA GLN A 69 -10.00 -34.35 -20.26
C GLN A 69 -10.20 -34.02 -18.76
N ASN A 70 -9.74 -32.88 -18.27
CA ASN A 70 -9.80 -32.46 -16.86
C ASN A 70 -11.06 -31.68 -16.48
N TYR A 71 -12.19 -31.92 -17.13
CA TYR A 71 -13.52 -31.30 -16.90
C TYR A 71 -13.59 -29.78 -17.03
N GLU A 72 -12.58 -29.04 -16.63
CA GLU A 72 -12.42 -27.57 -16.69
C GLU A 72 -13.72 -26.84 -16.29
N LEU A 73 -14.28 -27.18 -15.10
CA LEU A 73 -15.44 -26.48 -14.55
C LEU A 73 -14.99 -25.22 -13.78
N ILE A 74 -15.84 -24.22 -13.78
CA ILE A 74 -15.64 -23.00 -13.01
C ILE A 74 -16.14 -23.26 -11.58
N ASP A 75 -15.22 -23.43 -10.62
CA ASP A 75 -15.52 -23.80 -9.23
C ASP A 75 -16.46 -22.83 -8.51
N GLN A 76 -16.48 -21.56 -8.92
CA GLN A 76 -17.30 -20.52 -8.31
C GLN A 76 -18.73 -20.51 -8.81
N LEU A 77 -19.03 -21.23 -9.89
CA LEU A 77 -20.35 -21.38 -10.48
C LEU A 77 -20.97 -22.74 -10.11
N ASN A 78 -22.28 -22.76 -9.89
CA ASN A 78 -23.00 -24.01 -9.74
C ASN A 78 -23.10 -24.75 -11.10
N VAL A 79 -23.68 -25.95 -11.12
CA VAL A 79 -23.85 -26.76 -12.35
C VAL A 79 -24.63 -25.99 -13.41
N PHE A 80 -25.77 -25.39 -13.05
CA PHE A 80 -26.58 -24.61 -13.98
C PHE A 80 -25.78 -23.46 -14.61
N ASP A 81 -25.10 -22.67 -13.79
CA ASP A 81 -24.32 -21.53 -14.26
C ASP A 81 -23.09 -21.95 -15.09
N ASN A 82 -22.49 -23.12 -14.80
CA ASN A 82 -21.43 -23.71 -15.61
C ASN A 82 -21.94 -24.13 -17.00
N ILE A 83 -23.17 -24.66 -17.10
CA ILE A 83 -23.76 -25.09 -18.38
C ILE A 83 -24.26 -23.86 -19.14
N ALA A 84 -25.04 -23.01 -18.50
CA ALA A 84 -25.71 -21.89 -19.14
C ALA A 84 -24.75 -20.71 -19.50
N LEU A 85 -23.66 -20.52 -18.75
CA LEU A 85 -22.69 -19.41 -18.91
C LEU A 85 -23.38 -18.06 -19.10
N GLY A 86 -24.36 -17.78 -18.23
CA GLY A 86 -25.09 -16.53 -18.19
C GLY A 86 -26.12 -16.32 -19.31
N LYS A 87 -26.39 -17.34 -20.10
CA LYS A 87 -27.49 -17.37 -21.12
C LYS A 87 -28.68 -18.19 -20.64
N GLN A 88 -29.79 -18.03 -21.29
CA GLN A 88 -30.89 -18.96 -21.15
C GLN A 88 -30.55 -20.26 -21.88
N LEU A 89 -30.93 -21.39 -21.31
CA LEU A 89 -30.79 -22.66 -21.98
C LEU A 89 -31.76 -22.71 -23.18
N PRO A 90 -31.30 -23.19 -24.35
CA PRO A 90 -32.16 -23.36 -25.50
C PRO A 90 -33.36 -24.29 -25.22
N GLU A 91 -34.46 -24.13 -25.94
CA GLU A 91 -35.59 -25.05 -25.90
C GLU A 91 -35.13 -26.47 -26.29
N GLY A 92 -35.60 -27.48 -25.55
CA GLY A 92 -35.15 -28.88 -25.74
C GLY A 92 -33.90 -29.28 -24.99
N SER A 93 -33.18 -28.37 -24.34
CA SER A 93 -32.00 -28.73 -23.52
C SER A 93 -32.36 -29.67 -22.35
N GLU A 94 -33.61 -29.67 -21.89
CA GLU A 94 -34.07 -30.49 -20.76
C GLU A 94 -33.87 -31.99 -21.00
N SER A 95 -34.11 -32.47 -22.24
CA SER A 95 -33.96 -33.88 -22.61
C SER A 95 -32.49 -34.31 -22.51
N MET A 96 -31.58 -33.48 -23.01
CA MET A 96 -30.15 -33.76 -22.90
C MET A 96 -29.66 -33.77 -21.43
N LEU A 97 -30.15 -32.81 -20.61
CA LEU A 97 -29.81 -32.77 -19.19
C LEU A 97 -30.38 -33.94 -18.40
N GLU A 98 -31.51 -34.52 -18.84
CA GLU A 98 -32.07 -35.73 -18.28
C GLU A 98 -31.28 -36.95 -18.66
N VAL A 99 -30.89 -37.11 -19.93
CA VAL A 99 -30.01 -38.19 -20.42
C VAL A 99 -28.67 -38.16 -19.65
N LEU A 100 -28.09 -37.00 -19.45
CA LEU A 100 -26.87 -36.81 -18.69
C LEU A 100 -27.06 -36.90 -17.14
N GLN A 101 -28.29 -37.11 -16.66
CA GLN A 101 -28.65 -37.22 -15.23
C GLN A 101 -28.18 -35.98 -14.41
N LEU A 102 -28.37 -34.78 -14.93
CA LEU A 102 -27.90 -33.54 -14.31
C LEU A 102 -29.02 -32.72 -13.66
N LYS A 103 -30.32 -33.01 -13.89
CA LYS A 103 -31.44 -32.22 -13.38
C LYS A 103 -31.38 -31.96 -11.88
N ASP A 104 -31.10 -32.96 -11.09
CA ASP A 104 -31.05 -32.85 -9.63
C ASP A 104 -29.77 -32.19 -9.11
N LEU A 105 -28.78 -32.05 -9.95
CA LEU A 105 -27.46 -31.50 -9.60
C LEU A 105 -27.30 -30.01 -9.91
N MET A 106 -28.31 -29.37 -10.53
CA MET A 106 -28.21 -27.99 -11.07
C MET A 106 -27.76 -26.93 -10.06
N LYS A 107 -28.07 -27.12 -8.78
CA LYS A 107 -27.70 -26.17 -7.70
C LYS A 107 -26.37 -26.48 -7.02
N GLN A 108 -25.80 -27.67 -7.28
CA GLN A 108 -24.53 -28.08 -6.69
C GLN A 108 -23.36 -27.37 -7.34
N TYR A 109 -22.27 -27.26 -6.59
CA TYR A 109 -21.01 -26.71 -7.07
C TYR A 109 -20.03 -27.83 -7.47
N PRO A 110 -19.02 -27.55 -8.32
CA PRO A 110 -18.07 -28.56 -8.78
C PRO A 110 -17.40 -29.37 -7.66
N TYR A 111 -17.15 -28.78 -6.51
CA TYR A 111 -16.53 -29.49 -5.37
C TYR A 111 -17.46 -30.51 -4.69
N GLU A 112 -18.75 -30.48 -4.96
CA GLU A 112 -19.77 -31.42 -4.44
C GLU A 112 -19.98 -32.62 -5.39
N LEU A 113 -19.40 -32.56 -6.61
CA LEU A 113 -19.62 -33.53 -7.66
C LEU A 113 -18.52 -34.59 -7.70
N SER A 114 -18.90 -35.82 -8.06
CA SER A 114 -17.95 -36.89 -8.45
C SER A 114 -17.25 -36.54 -9.78
N GLY A 115 -16.13 -37.21 -10.10
CA GLY A 115 -15.43 -37.05 -11.37
C GLY A 115 -16.32 -37.25 -12.59
N GLY A 116 -17.10 -38.34 -12.62
CA GLY A 116 -18.03 -38.62 -13.70
C GLY A 116 -19.17 -37.60 -13.83
N GLN A 117 -19.66 -37.04 -12.71
CA GLN A 117 -20.64 -35.95 -12.74
C GLN A 117 -20.03 -34.65 -13.33
N LYS A 118 -18.80 -34.32 -12.95
CA LYS A 118 -18.07 -33.19 -13.54
C LYS A 118 -17.88 -33.32 -15.04
N GLN A 119 -17.53 -34.52 -15.50
CA GLN A 119 -17.42 -34.84 -16.93
C GLN A 119 -18.71 -34.58 -17.67
N ARG A 120 -19.83 -35.10 -17.16
CA ARG A 120 -21.15 -34.87 -17.77
C ARG A 120 -21.56 -33.40 -17.79
N VAL A 121 -21.22 -32.62 -16.76
CA VAL A 121 -21.43 -31.15 -16.77
C VAL A 121 -20.60 -30.48 -17.86
N GLY A 122 -19.33 -30.87 -18.05
CA GLY A 122 -18.47 -30.35 -19.12
C GLY A 122 -19.03 -30.66 -20.51
N ILE A 123 -19.56 -31.87 -20.70
CA ILE A 123 -20.22 -32.29 -21.94
C ILE A 123 -21.49 -31.47 -22.17
N ALA A 124 -22.36 -31.36 -21.16
CA ALA A 124 -23.58 -30.55 -21.25
C ALA A 124 -23.27 -29.09 -21.63
N ARG A 125 -22.26 -28.49 -20.99
CA ARG A 125 -21.80 -27.14 -21.32
C ARG A 125 -21.37 -26.99 -22.78
N ALA A 126 -20.63 -27.97 -23.29
CA ALA A 126 -20.17 -27.93 -24.67
C ALA A 126 -21.30 -28.07 -25.70
N LEU A 127 -22.28 -28.95 -25.43
CA LEU A 127 -23.32 -29.31 -26.38
C LEU A 127 -24.57 -28.42 -26.31
N VAL A 128 -24.85 -27.83 -25.14
CA VAL A 128 -26.13 -27.11 -24.91
C VAL A 128 -26.40 -25.98 -25.90
N HIS A 129 -25.35 -25.33 -26.36
CA HIS A 129 -25.44 -24.22 -27.29
C HIS A 129 -25.26 -24.65 -28.76
N GLN A 130 -25.33 -25.95 -29.03
CA GLN A 130 -25.36 -26.56 -30.35
C GLN A 130 -24.21 -26.08 -31.28
N PRO A 131 -22.91 -26.21 -30.88
CA PRO A 131 -21.80 -25.78 -31.72
C PRO A 131 -21.68 -26.60 -33.00
N SER A 132 -21.21 -25.97 -34.09
CA SER A 132 -21.02 -26.63 -35.38
C SER A 132 -19.93 -27.71 -35.34
N ILE A 133 -18.94 -27.54 -34.43
CA ILE A 133 -17.79 -28.43 -34.26
C ILE A 133 -17.56 -28.67 -32.78
N VAL A 134 -17.41 -29.93 -32.38
CA VAL A 134 -17.06 -30.34 -31.03
C VAL A 134 -15.73 -31.11 -31.04
N CYS A 135 -14.77 -30.66 -30.25
CA CYS A 135 -13.51 -31.35 -30.03
C CYS A 135 -13.54 -32.04 -28.66
N CYS A 136 -13.42 -33.37 -28.61
CA CYS A 136 -13.50 -34.14 -27.38
C CYS A 136 -12.14 -34.78 -27.08
N ASP A 137 -11.48 -34.41 -25.97
CA ASP A 137 -10.24 -35.02 -25.53
C ASP A 137 -10.54 -36.05 -24.43
N GLU A 138 -10.44 -37.34 -24.78
CA GLU A 138 -10.72 -38.48 -23.89
C GLU A 138 -12.07 -38.36 -23.15
N PRO A 139 -13.23 -38.17 -23.85
CA PRO A 139 -14.50 -37.75 -23.23
C PRO A 139 -15.08 -38.76 -22.24
N THR A 140 -14.57 -39.98 -22.17
CA THR A 140 -15.14 -41.08 -21.37
C THR A 140 -14.15 -41.68 -20.37
N GLU A 141 -12.93 -41.14 -20.25
CA GLU A 141 -11.88 -41.76 -19.44
C GLU A 141 -12.27 -41.91 -17.94
N SER A 142 -12.95 -40.90 -17.39
CA SER A 142 -13.36 -40.86 -15.98
C SER A 142 -14.75 -41.42 -15.70
N LEU A 143 -15.38 -42.08 -16.69
CA LEU A 143 -16.73 -42.61 -16.58
C LEU A 143 -16.71 -44.13 -16.38
N ASP A 144 -17.66 -44.61 -15.58
CA ASP A 144 -17.99 -46.03 -15.53
C ASP A 144 -18.62 -46.49 -16.85
N ILE A 145 -18.74 -47.82 -17.04
CA ILE A 145 -19.19 -48.42 -18.31
C ILE A 145 -20.55 -47.90 -18.75
N GLU A 146 -21.51 -47.78 -17.83
CA GLU A 146 -22.89 -47.36 -18.13
C GLU A 146 -22.90 -45.87 -18.58
N ASN A 147 -22.28 -44.97 -17.83
CA ASN A 147 -22.18 -43.57 -18.17
C ASN A 147 -21.36 -43.29 -19.44
N ARG A 148 -20.38 -44.18 -19.74
CA ARG A 148 -19.60 -44.11 -20.98
C ARG A 148 -20.49 -44.30 -22.21
N HIS A 149 -21.35 -45.34 -22.21
CA HIS A 149 -22.27 -45.56 -23.30
C HIS A 149 -23.25 -44.38 -23.47
N ILE A 150 -23.83 -43.88 -22.37
CA ILE A 150 -24.73 -42.73 -22.41
C ILE A 150 -24.09 -41.53 -23.11
N VAL A 151 -22.85 -41.24 -22.76
CA VAL A 151 -22.12 -40.09 -23.35
C VAL A 151 -21.77 -40.35 -24.80
N MET A 152 -21.31 -41.55 -25.14
CA MET A 152 -20.92 -41.86 -26.51
C MET A 152 -22.14 -41.89 -27.45
N ASP A 153 -23.26 -42.47 -27.04
CA ASP A 153 -24.50 -42.47 -27.79
C ASP A 153 -25.03 -41.01 -28.03
N LEU A 154 -24.88 -40.14 -27.02
CA LEU A 154 -25.21 -38.70 -27.16
C LEU A 154 -24.30 -38.01 -28.18
N LEU A 155 -23.01 -38.25 -28.15
CA LEU A 155 -22.05 -37.69 -29.12
C LEU A 155 -22.28 -38.23 -30.53
N GLU A 156 -22.60 -39.54 -30.68
CA GLU A 156 -22.96 -40.14 -31.95
C GLU A 156 -24.26 -39.54 -32.52
N GLN A 157 -25.30 -39.36 -31.70
CA GLN A 157 -26.52 -38.68 -32.12
C GLN A 157 -26.23 -37.23 -32.54
N TYR A 158 -25.33 -36.55 -31.80
CA TYR A 158 -24.93 -35.18 -32.12
C TYR A 158 -24.15 -35.09 -33.44
N SER A 159 -23.30 -36.07 -33.72
CA SER A 159 -22.47 -36.13 -34.93
C SER A 159 -23.26 -36.28 -36.23
N GLN A 160 -24.54 -36.73 -36.18
CA GLN A 160 -25.38 -36.86 -37.36
C GLN A 160 -25.55 -35.50 -38.11
N ASN A 161 -25.54 -34.39 -37.41
CA ASN A 161 -25.73 -33.06 -38.01
C ASN A 161 -24.51 -32.10 -37.79
N HIS A 162 -23.52 -32.53 -37.02
CA HIS A 162 -22.38 -31.70 -36.60
C HIS A 162 -21.07 -32.48 -36.75
N ILE A 163 -19.95 -31.76 -36.78
CA ILE A 163 -18.63 -32.38 -36.77
C ILE A 163 -18.24 -32.65 -35.32
N VAL A 164 -17.96 -33.89 -34.98
CA VAL A 164 -17.39 -34.33 -33.69
C VAL A 164 -16.02 -34.89 -33.93
N ILE A 165 -14.98 -34.28 -33.34
CA ILE A 165 -13.60 -34.81 -33.37
C ILE A 165 -13.32 -35.39 -31.99
N MET A 166 -13.11 -36.71 -31.91
CA MET A 166 -12.81 -37.38 -30.66
C MET A 166 -11.38 -37.92 -30.66
N ALA A 167 -10.54 -37.35 -29.80
CA ALA A 167 -9.24 -37.94 -29.51
C ALA A 167 -9.40 -39.03 -28.49
N THR A 168 -8.90 -40.23 -28.81
CA THR A 168 -8.91 -41.37 -27.92
C THR A 168 -7.77 -42.34 -28.23
N HIS A 169 -7.36 -43.10 -27.23
CA HIS A 169 -6.47 -44.22 -27.37
C HIS A 169 -7.19 -45.60 -27.28
N GLN A 170 -8.53 -45.56 -27.01
CA GLN A 170 -9.36 -46.74 -26.85
C GLN A 170 -9.88 -47.22 -28.21
N LYS A 171 -9.32 -48.36 -28.69
CA LYS A 171 -9.68 -48.90 -29.99
C LYS A 171 -11.17 -49.28 -30.09
N GLU A 172 -11.73 -49.81 -28.96
CA GLU A 172 -13.15 -50.19 -28.90
C GLU A 172 -14.08 -49.01 -29.16
N ALA A 173 -13.76 -47.80 -28.63
CA ALA A 173 -14.54 -46.60 -28.88
C ALA A 173 -14.43 -46.14 -30.35
N VAL A 174 -13.26 -46.31 -30.96
CA VAL A 174 -13.07 -46.00 -32.38
C VAL A 174 -13.88 -46.96 -33.26
N ASP A 175 -13.74 -48.27 -33.01
CA ASP A 175 -14.39 -49.33 -33.83
C ASP A 175 -15.95 -49.27 -33.73
N GLN A 176 -16.48 -48.80 -32.59
CA GLN A 176 -17.92 -48.77 -32.33
C GLN A 176 -18.60 -47.46 -32.81
N TYR A 177 -17.95 -46.30 -32.62
CA TYR A 177 -18.62 -45.00 -32.74
C TYR A 177 -18.07 -44.09 -33.84
N ALA A 178 -16.85 -44.35 -34.39
CA ALA A 178 -16.25 -43.46 -35.35
C ALA A 178 -16.76 -43.75 -36.78
N ASP A 179 -17.24 -42.71 -37.47
CA ASP A 179 -17.52 -42.75 -38.90
C ASP A 179 -16.22 -42.71 -39.73
N HIS A 180 -15.24 -41.95 -39.22
CA HIS A 180 -13.97 -41.71 -39.91
C HIS A 180 -12.81 -41.77 -38.92
N VAL A 181 -11.64 -42.28 -39.34
CA VAL A 181 -10.44 -42.38 -38.51
C VAL A 181 -9.32 -41.52 -39.10
N ILE A 182 -8.77 -40.65 -38.30
CA ILE A 182 -7.59 -39.85 -38.59
C ILE A 182 -6.46 -40.35 -37.70
N ARG A 183 -5.43 -40.95 -38.33
CA ARG A 183 -4.25 -41.46 -37.60
C ARG A 183 -3.12 -40.43 -37.65
N ILE A 184 -2.48 -40.24 -36.51
CA ILE A 184 -1.23 -39.48 -36.43
C ILE A 184 -0.07 -40.48 -36.48
N VAL A 185 0.71 -40.44 -37.53
CA VAL A 185 1.85 -41.33 -37.77
C VAL A 185 3.02 -40.49 -38.30
N ASP A 186 4.21 -40.69 -37.74
CA ASP A 186 5.45 -40.04 -38.20
C ASP A 186 5.31 -38.52 -38.44
N HIS A 187 4.71 -37.81 -37.53
CA HIS A 187 4.43 -36.35 -37.61
C HIS A 187 3.46 -35.94 -38.74
N GLY A 188 2.80 -36.90 -39.37
CA GLY A 188 1.82 -36.68 -40.46
C GLY A 188 0.42 -37.14 -40.07
N LEU A 189 -0.55 -36.89 -40.91
CA LEU A 189 -1.92 -37.35 -40.79
C LEU A 189 -2.22 -38.38 -41.87
N VAL A 190 -2.79 -39.50 -41.51
CA VAL A 190 -3.35 -40.50 -42.42
C VAL A 190 -4.84 -40.56 -42.19
N PHE A 191 -5.61 -40.21 -43.21
CA PHE A 191 -7.07 -40.25 -43.20
C PHE A 191 -7.55 -41.58 -43.78
N GLU A 192 -8.29 -42.37 -42.96
CA GLU A 192 -8.97 -43.57 -43.43
C GLU A 192 -10.40 -43.21 -43.80
N GLU A 193 -10.77 -43.35 -45.08
CA GLU A 193 -12.12 -43.01 -45.57
C GLU A 193 -13.16 -43.94 -44.95
N GLY A 194 -14.18 -43.33 -44.36
CA GLY A 194 -15.41 -44.02 -43.88
C GLY A 194 -16.59 -43.69 -44.82
N THR A 195 -17.75 -44.13 -44.42
CA THR A 195 -19.01 -43.84 -45.16
C THR A 195 -19.48 -42.42 -44.89
N TYR A 196 -19.53 -41.58 -45.92
CA TYR A 196 -20.13 -40.23 -45.84
C TYR A 196 -21.64 -40.32 -45.79
N SER A 197 -22.26 -39.62 -44.81
CA SER A 197 -23.68 -39.34 -44.83
C SER A 197 -23.96 -38.04 -45.63
N ASP A 198 -24.94 -38.04 -46.51
CA ASP A 198 -25.35 -36.87 -47.33
C ASP A 198 -25.97 -35.73 -46.51
N HIS A 199 -25.68 -35.61 -45.23
CA HIS A 199 -26.21 -34.55 -44.36
C HIS A 199 -25.48 -33.24 -44.51
N ILE A 200 -26.23 -32.15 -44.63
CA ILE A 200 -25.69 -30.79 -44.74
C ILE A 200 -25.35 -30.25 -43.34
N ILE A 201 -24.17 -29.71 -43.18
CA ILE A 201 -23.80 -29.01 -41.94
C ILE A 201 -24.77 -27.83 -41.73
N VAL A 202 -25.51 -27.85 -40.65
CA VAL A 202 -26.40 -26.75 -40.28
C VAL A 202 -25.52 -25.57 -39.85
N LYS A 203 -25.53 -24.48 -40.63
CA LYS A 203 -24.91 -23.22 -40.22
C LYS A 203 -25.69 -22.60 -39.08
N GLU A 204 -25.26 -22.80 -37.89
CA GLU A 204 -25.85 -22.16 -36.71
C GLU A 204 -25.30 -20.76 -36.47
N LYS A 205 -26.10 -19.98 -35.73
CA LYS A 205 -25.79 -18.59 -35.41
C LYS A 205 -24.60 -18.53 -34.47
N GLU A 206 -23.57 -17.79 -34.83
CA GLU A 206 -22.39 -17.57 -34.02
C GLU A 206 -22.78 -17.15 -32.59
N ILE A 207 -22.26 -17.86 -31.58
CA ILE A 207 -22.56 -17.60 -30.18
C ILE A 207 -21.83 -16.31 -29.76
N GLN A 208 -22.56 -15.21 -29.65
CA GLN A 208 -21.99 -13.95 -29.16
C GLN A 208 -22.42 -13.70 -27.70
N TYR A 209 -21.45 -13.27 -26.89
CA TYR A 209 -21.67 -12.87 -25.51
C TYR A 209 -21.61 -11.35 -25.40
N ASP A 210 -22.67 -10.76 -24.83
CA ASP A 210 -22.70 -9.32 -24.57
C ASP A 210 -21.86 -8.96 -23.33
N ARG A 211 -21.47 -7.68 -23.27
CA ARG A 211 -20.65 -7.15 -22.16
C ARG A 211 -21.32 -7.32 -20.79
N LYS A 212 -22.65 -7.29 -20.74
CA LYS A 212 -23.39 -7.41 -19.47
C LYS A 212 -23.28 -8.83 -18.92
N THR A 213 -23.46 -9.84 -19.77
CA THR A 213 -23.31 -11.26 -19.42
C THR A 213 -21.89 -11.57 -18.93
N ILE A 214 -20.88 -11.14 -19.68
CA ILE A 214 -19.46 -11.33 -19.28
C ILE A 214 -19.19 -10.63 -17.94
N ASN A 215 -19.66 -9.40 -17.74
CA ASN A 215 -19.48 -8.68 -16.48
C ASN A 215 -20.14 -9.40 -15.30
N THR A 216 -21.31 -10.01 -15.48
CA THR A 216 -22.01 -10.78 -14.45
C THR A 216 -21.24 -12.05 -14.09
N LEU A 217 -20.77 -12.80 -15.08
CA LEU A 217 -19.96 -14.01 -14.86
C LEU A 217 -18.64 -13.69 -14.14
N VAL A 218 -17.92 -12.67 -14.61
CA VAL A 218 -16.68 -12.22 -13.94
C VAL A 218 -16.97 -11.79 -12.50
N HIS A 219 -18.10 -11.12 -12.25
CA HIS A 219 -18.51 -10.76 -10.89
C HIS A 219 -18.76 -11.98 -10.00
N GLN A 220 -19.46 -13.00 -10.49
CA GLN A 220 -19.71 -14.25 -9.76
C GLN A 220 -18.40 -14.96 -9.42
N ILE A 221 -17.46 -15.02 -10.38
CA ILE A 221 -16.15 -15.67 -10.22
C ILE A 221 -15.29 -14.98 -9.15
N ILE A 222 -15.29 -13.64 -9.08
CA ILE A 222 -14.38 -12.88 -8.19
C ILE A 222 -15.02 -12.36 -6.90
N SER A 223 -16.36 -12.31 -6.80
CA SER A 223 -17.08 -11.55 -5.76
C SER A 223 -16.75 -11.94 -4.33
N LYS A 224 -16.66 -13.23 -4.01
CA LYS A 224 -16.40 -13.71 -2.64
C LYS A 224 -14.99 -13.36 -2.16
N LYS A 225 -13.99 -13.51 -3.03
CA LYS A 225 -12.58 -13.25 -2.70
C LYS A 225 -12.23 -11.76 -2.76
N ASN A 226 -12.93 -11.00 -3.61
CA ASN A 226 -12.72 -9.56 -3.72
C ASN A 226 -13.07 -8.82 -2.43
N ARG A 227 -14.07 -9.26 -1.68
CA ARG A 227 -14.44 -8.67 -0.37
C ARG A 227 -13.31 -8.75 0.64
N LEU A 228 -12.66 -9.91 0.75
CA LEU A 228 -11.52 -10.08 1.65
C LEU A 228 -10.36 -9.17 1.26
N PHE A 229 -10.07 -9.06 -0.03
CA PHE A 229 -9.02 -8.18 -0.54
C PHE A 229 -9.28 -6.71 -0.21
N VAL A 230 -10.49 -6.22 -0.48
CA VAL A 230 -10.88 -4.82 -0.18
C VAL A 230 -10.80 -4.54 1.31
N LEU A 231 -11.21 -5.50 2.15
CA LEU A 231 -11.15 -5.38 3.60
C LEU A 231 -9.71 -5.33 4.11
N LEU A 232 -8.82 -6.18 3.58
CA LEU A 232 -7.38 -6.16 3.92
C LEU A 232 -6.73 -4.85 3.47
N PHE A 233 -7.06 -4.36 2.29
CA PHE A 233 -6.56 -3.09 1.78
C PHE A 233 -7.02 -1.90 2.63
N ALA A 234 -8.30 -1.85 3.00
CA ALA A 234 -8.83 -0.83 3.90
C ALA A 234 -8.18 -0.89 5.29
N LEU A 235 -7.98 -2.10 5.84
CA LEU A 235 -7.28 -2.28 7.13
C LEU A 235 -5.85 -1.73 7.08
N LEU A 236 -5.16 -1.94 5.98
CA LEU A 236 -3.78 -1.47 5.79
C LEU A 236 -3.71 0.06 5.79
N LEU A 237 -4.65 0.74 5.12
CA LEU A 237 -4.77 2.20 5.14
C LEU A 237 -5.06 2.72 6.56
N VAL A 238 -6.02 2.11 7.26
CA VAL A 238 -6.36 2.50 8.65
C VAL A 238 -5.17 2.32 9.59
N LEU A 239 -4.40 1.24 9.45
CA LEU A 239 -3.18 1.02 10.26
C LEU A 239 -2.11 2.08 9.97
N GLY A 240 -1.95 2.49 8.71
CA GLY A 240 -1.05 3.59 8.33
C GLY A 240 -1.43 4.90 9.01
N GLN A 241 -2.72 5.27 8.97
CA GLN A 241 -3.23 6.48 9.62
C GLN A 241 -3.08 6.42 11.14
N ALA A 242 -3.47 5.30 11.77
CA ALA A 242 -3.33 5.11 13.21
C ALA A 242 -1.88 5.24 13.67
N SER A 243 -0.94 4.66 12.93
CA SER A 243 0.49 4.77 13.18
C SER A 243 0.98 6.22 13.12
N SER A 244 0.55 7.00 12.13
CA SER A 244 0.92 8.41 12.02
C SER A 244 0.37 9.24 13.20
N LEU A 245 -0.84 8.94 13.64
CA LEU A 245 -1.48 9.62 14.77
C LEU A 245 -0.80 9.26 16.09
N ILE A 246 -0.49 7.99 16.31
CA ILE A 246 0.23 7.50 17.51
C ILE A 246 1.63 8.16 17.57
N ARG A 247 2.32 8.25 16.43
CA ARG A 247 3.60 8.94 16.35
C ARG A 247 3.51 10.37 16.87
N GLN A 248 2.52 11.13 16.43
CA GLN A 248 2.34 12.51 16.86
C GLN A 248 2.01 12.63 18.34
N VAL A 249 1.15 11.75 18.86
CA VAL A 249 0.80 11.78 20.30
C VAL A 249 1.99 11.42 21.18
N LEU A 250 2.77 10.41 20.78
CA LEU A 250 3.91 9.94 21.58
C LEU A 250 5.12 10.88 21.51
N PHE A 251 5.34 11.54 20.38
CA PHE A 251 6.52 12.37 20.15
C PHE A 251 6.16 13.86 19.98
N TYR A 252 4.93 14.23 20.36
CA TYR A 252 4.58 15.63 20.48
C TYR A 252 5.35 16.21 21.67
N VAL A 253 6.39 16.95 21.35
CA VAL A 253 7.04 17.86 22.29
C VAL A 253 6.24 19.17 22.17
N PRO A 254 5.50 19.59 23.20
CA PRO A 254 4.91 20.91 23.19
C PRO A 254 6.04 21.90 22.91
N ASP A 255 5.82 22.88 22.05
CA ASP A 255 6.69 24.04 21.98
C ASP A 255 6.62 24.66 23.38
N GLU A 256 7.60 24.29 24.23
CA GLU A 256 7.65 24.83 25.58
C GLU A 256 7.67 26.34 25.40
N GLN A 257 6.58 26.99 25.81
CA GLN A 257 6.62 28.40 26.07
C GLN A 257 7.69 28.57 27.14
N SER A 258 8.96 28.73 26.69
CA SER A 258 10.06 28.91 27.62
C SER A 258 9.76 30.21 28.33
N THR A 259 9.63 30.14 29.61
CA THR A 259 9.86 31.27 30.50
C THR A 259 11.16 31.95 30.07
N LEU A 260 11.28 33.23 30.23
CA LEU A 260 12.54 33.97 30.01
C LEU A 260 13.61 33.56 31.03
N ILE A 261 13.62 32.27 31.42
CA ILE A 261 14.55 31.74 32.38
C ILE A 261 15.94 31.75 31.76
N ALA A 262 16.87 32.36 32.45
CA ALA A 262 18.27 32.29 32.12
C ALA A 262 18.84 30.93 32.53
N ASP A 263 19.67 30.33 31.67
CA ASP A 263 20.49 29.19 32.03
C ASP A 263 21.92 29.65 32.42
N TYR A 264 22.58 28.83 33.17
CA TYR A 264 23.98 29.07 33.49
C TYR A 264 24.87 28.44 32.41
N VAL A 265 25.77 29.28 31.88
CA VAL A 265 26.75 28.84 30.90
C VAL A 265 28.14 29.02 31.54
N PHE A 266 28.88 27.92 31.62
CA PHE A 266 30.26 27.96 32.02
C PHE A 266 31.14 28.19 30.81
N VAL A 267 31.96 29.21 30.84
CA VAL A 267 32.84 29.58 29.73
C VAL A 267 34.29 29.44 30.18
N LYS A 268 35.03 28.55 29.53
CA LYS A 268 36.49 28.46 29.63
C LYS A 268 37.09 29.21 28.46
N CYS A 269 37.77 30.31 28.75
CA CYS A 269 38.37 31.13 27.73
C CYS A 269 39.59 31.86 28.28
N SER A 270 40.72 31.74 27.57
CA SER A 270 41.96 32.44 27.90
C SER A 270 42.04 33.89 27.35
N ASP A 271 41.06 34.29 26.54
CA ASP A 271 41.07 35.59 25.87
C ASP A 271 39.66 36.18 25.85
N THR A 272 39.46 37.26 26.60
CA THR A 272 38.19 37.95 26.74
C THR A 272 37.67 38.53 25.40
N THR A 273 38.56 38.83 24.45
CA THR A 273 38.15 39.32 23.13
C THR A 273 37.44 38.24 22.30
N LEU A 274 37.71 36.96 22.56
CA LEU A 274 37.04 35.82 21.95
C LEU A 274 35.59 35.67 22.46
N MET A 275 35.34 36.05 23.72
CA MET A 275 34.00 36.02 24.30
C MET A 275 33.05 36.97 23.55
N GLU A 276 33.50 38.18 23.26
CA GLU A 276 32.74 39.16 22.49
C GLU A 276 32.41 38.65 21.06
N GLN A 277 33.38 37.99 20.43
CA GLN A 277 33.20 37.42 19.07
C GLN A 277 32.15 36.28 19.00
N VAL A 278 31.88 35.66 20.12
CA VAL A 278 30.85 34.59 20.17
C VAL A 278 29.53 35.07 20.75
N GLY A 279 29.38 36.39 20.97
CA GLY A 279 28.16 37.00 21.47
C GLY A 279 28.04 37.01 23.00
N LEU A 280 29.13 36.68 23.70
CA LEU A 280 29.25 36.82 25.15
C LEU A 280 29.89 38.17 25.44
N TYR A 281 29.09 39.18 25.68
CA TYR A 281 29.60 40.50 26.02
C TYR A 281 30.09 40.48 27.46
N GLY A 282 31.39 40.77 27.62
CA GLY A 282 32.05 40.65 28.92
C GLY A 282 31.80 41.83 29.83
N PRO A 283 32.03 41.68 31.11
CA PRO A 283 31.85 40.49 31.88
C PRO A 283 30.39 40.27 32.26
N ASP A 284 29.69 39.47 31.47
CA ASP A 284 28.37 38.94 31.85
C ASP A 284 28.50 38.04 33.05
N ARG A 285 29.10 38.54 34.10
CA ARG A 285 29.24 37.81 35.36
C ARG A 285 27.91 37.65 35.99
N ILE A 286 27.73 36.54 36.67
CA ILE A 286 26.53 36.33 37.49
C ILE A 286 26.53 37.46 38.53
N LEU A 287 25.55 38.30 38.40
CA LEU A 287 25.19 39.18 39.49
C LEU A 287 24.38 38.35 40.45
N ASP A 288 24.96 37.97 41.55
CA ASP A 288 24.23 37.32 42.62
C ASP A 288 23.43 38.34 43.39
N PHE A 289 22.16 38.02 43.60
CA PHE A 289 21.25 38.83 44.39
C PHE A 289 20.85 38.01 45.64
N THR A 290 20.69 38.70 46.76
CA THR A 290 20.08 38.10 47.94
C THR A 290 18.57 37.97 47.73
N ASP A 291 17.92 37.22 48.62
CA ASP A 291 16.44 37.14 48.66
C ASP A 291 15.87 38.58 48.75
N LEU A 292 14.80 38.81 48.00
CA LEU A 292 14.13 40.09 47.98
C LEU A 292 13.45 40.37 49.31
N ARG A 293 13.90 41.40 50.03
CA ARG A 293 13.27 41.87 51.25
C ARG A 293 12.35 43.08 50.95
N TYR A 294 11.05 42.82 50.89
CA TYR A 294 10.08 43.87 50.57
C TYR A 294 8.97 43.90 51.66
N GLU A 295 8.61 45.10 52.16
CA GLU A 295 7.61 45.29 53.21
C GLU A 295 7.80 44.44 54.47
N ASN A 296 9.05 44.27 54.93
CA ASN A 296 9.45 43.43 56.08
C ASN A 296 9.20 41.92 55.91
N GLN A 297 9.02 41.45 54.68
CA GLN A 297 8.94 40.04 54.35
C GLN A 297 10.09 39.67 53.39
N ASP A 298 10.59 38.45 53.57
CA ASP A 298 11.61 37.87 52.67
C ASP A 298 10.85 37.06 51.60
N TRP A 299 11.08 37.43 50.33
CA TRP A 299 10.43 36.83 49.18
C TRP A 299 11.45 36.03 48.39
N GLN A 300 11.11 34.77 48.06
CA GLN A 300 11.90 34.00 47.10
C GLN A 300 11.57 34.43 45.68
N VAL A 301 12.52 35.10 45.06
CA VAL A 301 12.41 35.63 43.70
C VAL A 301 13.56 35.14 42.85
N ASN A 302 13.29 34.85 41.59
CA ASN A 302 14.33 34.58 40.62
C ASN A 302 14.67 35.87 39.88
N ILE A 303 15.94 36.25 39.89
CA ILE A 303 16.39 37.52 39.26
C ILE A 303 17.28 37.18 38.07
N TYR A 304 16.86 37.61 36.89
CA TYR A 304 17.48 37.20 35.63
C TYR A 304 17.88 38.43 34.79
N PRO A 305 18.97 38.32 33.98
CA PRO A 305 19.23 39.32 32.97
C PRO A 305 18.15 39.26 31.87
N TYR A 306 17.67 40.44 31.45
CA TYR A 306 16.74 40.55 30.34
C TYR A 306 17.49 40.58 29.02
N SER A 307 17.30 39.58 28.17
CA SER A 307 17.92 39.46 26.85
C SER A 307 17.03 39.90 25.68
N GLY A 308 15.95 40.62 25.94
CA GLY A 308 14.92 40.96 24.97
C GLY A 308 13.68 40.06 25.07
N ASN A 309 12.74 40.28 24.16
CA ASN A 309 11.49 39.50 24.09
C ASN A 309 11.38 38.71 22.77
N PRO A 310 12.25 37.73 22.52
CA PRO A 310 12.31 37.01 21.24
C PRO A 310 11.08 36.19 20.94
N LYS A 311 10.27 35.86 21.98
CA LYS A 311 9.04 35.08 21.83
C LYS A 311 7.78 35.88 21.64
N GLY A 312 7.92 37.23 21.65
CA GLY A 312 6.77 38.09 21.52
C GLY A 312 5.75 37.94 22.65
N LEU A 313 6.20 37.63 23.88
CA LEU A 313 5.35 37.59 25.04
C LEU A 313 4.72 38.97 25.26
N GLN A 314 3.52 39.02 25.76
CA GLN A 314 2.85 40.27 25.99
C GLN A 314 3.52 40.99 27.15
N ILE A 315 3.96 42.23 26.93
CA ILE A 315 4.55 43.08 27.94
C ILE A 315 3.63 44.31 28.14
N SER A 316 3.18 44.46 29.37
CA SER A 316 2.45 45.66 29.80
C SER A 316 3.45 46.61 30.42
N GLY A 317 3.86 47.63 29.64
CA GLY A 317 4.89 48.58 30.05
C GLY A 317 6.00 48.74 29.03
N LYS A 318 7.24 48.89 29.48
CA LYS A 318 8.43 49.08 28.63
C LYS A 318 9.52 48.09 29.03
N ASP A 319 10.40 47.79 28.07
CA ASP A 319 11.60 47.02 28.35
C ASP A 319 12.46 47.71 29.45
N PRO A 320 13.19 46.92 30.25
CA PRO A 320 13.99 47.49 31.33
C PRO A 320 15.13 48.31 30.76
N THR A 321 15.19 49.57 31.15
CA THR A 321 16.27 50.51 30.78
C THR A 321 16.75 51.23 32.03
N GLY A 322 18.07 51.49 32.12
CA GLY A 322 18.64 52.06 33.35
C GLY A 322 18.37 51.15 34.57
N LEU A 323 18.20 51.74 35.72
CA LEU A 323 17.87 50.99 36.96
C LEU A 323 16.37 50.68 37.01
N SER A 324 15.90 49.90 36.03
CA SER A 324 14.54 49.40 36.02
C SER A 324 14.49 47.92 35.71
N VAL A 325 13.41 47.26 36.11
CA VAL A 325 13.18 45.86 35.97
C VAL A 325 11.82 45.56 35.36
N LEU A 326 11.71 44.47 34.61
CA LEU A 326 10.43 43.81 34.32
C LEU A 326 10.15 42.76 35.39
N ILE A 327 8.91 42.56 35.74
CA ILE A 327 8.48 41.48 36.64
C ILE A 327 7.47 40.62 35.92
N ASN A 328 7.35 39.35 36.30
CA ASN A 328 6.26 38.52 35.78
C ASN A 328 4.95 38.78 36.50
N GLN A 329 3.86 38.23 35.99
CA GLN A 329 2.52 38.46 36.53
C GLN A 329 2.40 37.97 37.99
N ASN A 330 3.04 36.86 38.33
CA ASN A 330 3.05 36.30 39.68
C ASN A 330 3.74 37.27 40.68
N ALA A 331 4.86 37.85 40.26
CA ALA A 331 5.55 38.85 41.08
C ALA A 331 4.72 40.17 41.23
N ALA A 332 4.05 40.60 40.18
CA ALA A 332 3.18 41.76 40.21
C ALA A 332 1.98 41.59 41.16
N GLU A 333 1.34 40.44 41.12
CA GLU A 333 0.26 40.08 42.01
C GLU A 333 0.72 39.96 43.48
N ALA A 334 1.81 39.23 43.70
CA ALA A 334 2.30 38.92 45.05
C ALA A 334 2.87 40.16 45.78
N LEU A 335 3.60 41.01 45.05
CA LEU A 335 4.29 42.16 45.64
C LEU A 335 3.46 43.44 45.64
N PHE A 336 2.53 43.60 44.69
CA PHE A 336 1.83 44.87 44.45
C PHE A 336 0.32 44.74 44.24
N ASP A 337 -0.28 43.59 44.52
CA ASP A 337 -1.70 43.32 44.24
C ASP A 337 -2.08 43.69 42.77
N GLY A 338 -1.17 43.45 41.80
CA GLY A 338 -1.33 43.75 40.41
C GLY A 338 -1.12 45.24 40.01
N LYS A 339 -0.83 46.15 41.00
CA LYS A 339 -0.64 47.57 40.77
C LYS A 339 0.85 47.96 40.74
N TRP A 340 1.52 47.55 39.71
CA TRP A 340 2.97 47.68 39.55
C TRP A 340 3.44 49.07 39.08
N GLU A 341 2.58 49.90 38.51
CA GLU A 341 2.94 51.20 37.94
C GLU A 341 3.54 52.14 39.00
N ASN A 342 4.70 52.72 38.71
CA ASN A 342 5.47 53.59 39.61
C ASN A 342 5.93 52.95 40.92
N GLN A 343 6.00 51.63 40.99
CA GLN A 343 6.57 50.91 42.14
C GLN A 343 8.09 50.79 42.02
N THR A 344 8.75 50.67 43.17
CA THR A 344 10.20 50.39 43.26
C THR A 344 10.43 49.17 44.11
N LEU A 345 11.50 48.44 43.82
CA LEU A 345 11.95 47.28 44.52
C LEU A 345 13.37 47.48 45.06
N PRO A 346 13.62 47.21 46.35
CA PRO A 346 14.99 47.16 46.87
C PRO A 346 15.67 45.87 46.46
N LEU A 347 16.63 45.94 45.58
CA LEU A 347 17.49 44.82 45.23
C LEU A 347 18.81 44.93 45.95
N CYS A 348 19.27 43.81 46.49
CA CYS A 348 20.57 43.72 47.12
C CYS A 348 21.48 42.79 46.31
N MET A 349 22.44 43.34 45.65
CA MET A 349 23.38 42.60 44.78
C MET A 349 24.66 42.27 45.52
N LEU A 350 25.11 41.02 45.41
CA LEU A 350 26.36 40.54 45.97
C LEU A 350 27.44 40.67 44.90
N VAL A 351 28.31 41.65 45.08
CA VAL A 351 29.54 41.78 44.28
C VAL A 351 30.71 41.56 45.22
N SER A 352 31.11 40.32 45.43
CA SER A 352 32.12 39.95 46.41
C SER A 352 33.39 40.82 46.26
N PRO A 353 33.94 41.38 47.34
CA PRO A 353 33.51 41.26 48.73
C PRO A 353 32.41 42.24 49.19
N TYR A 354 31.81 42.97 48.26
CA TYR A 354 30.85 44.03 48.55
C TYR A 354 29.39 43.61 48.40
N VAL A 355 28.53 44.26 49.16
CA VAL A 355 27.07 44.16 49.07
C VAL A 355 26.58 45.52 48.58
N MET A 356 25.83 45.52 47.50
CA MET A 356 25.29 46.75 46.90
C MET A 356 23.78 46.78 47.00
N ASP A 357 23.25 47.68 47.79
CA ASP A 357 21.80 47.96 47.89
C ASP A 357 21.41 48.96 46.81
N MET A 358 20.37 48.66 46.08
CA MET A 358 19.82 49.56 45.04
C MET A 358 18.32 49.55 45.04
N GLU A 359 17.72 50.70 44.74
CA GLU A 359 16.28 50.79 44.42
C GLU A 359 16.13 50.78 42.90
N VAL A 360 15.38 49.79 42.41
CA VAL A 360 15.05 49.65 40.97
C VAL A 360 13.57 49.92 40.74
N SER A 361 13.24 50.65 39.67
CA SER A 361 11.86 50.92 39.32
C SER A 361 11.27 49.76 38.49
N VAL A 362 9.99 49.46 38.67
CA VAL A 362 9.29 48.49 37.83
C VAL A 362 8.90 49.17 36.51
N SER A 363 9.45 48.70 35.40
CA SER A 363 9.19 49.27 34.06
C SER A 363 8.02 48.58 33.34
N GLY A 364 7.63 47.40 33.75
CA GLY A 364 6.50 46.66 33.16
C GLY A 364 6.33 45.28 33.73
N VAL A 365 5.27 44.63 33.27
CA VAL A 365 4.93 43.24 33.60
C VAL A 365 4.93 42.43 32.33
N ILE A 366 5.58 41.27 32.38
CA ILE A 366 5.59 40.27 31.31
C ILE A 366 4.64 39.11 31.62
N GLU A 367 3.79 38.74 30.65
CA GLU A 367 2.90 37.61 30.76
C GLU A 367 3.64 36.33 30.42
N GLU A 368 3.94 35.55 31.42
CA GLU A 368 4.56 34.23 31.30
C GLU A 368 3.58 33.13 31.69
N PRO A 369 3.80 31.89 31.22
CA PRO A 369 3.04 30.74 31.74
C PRO A 369 3.13 30.67 33.26
N ASP A 370 2.03 30.44 33.93
CA ASP A 370 1.97 30.37 35.39
C ASP A 370 2.73 29.15 35.91
N THR A 371 3.91 29.38 36.41
CA THR A 371 4.77 28.39 37.08
C THR A 371 4.71 28.51 38.60
N GLY A 372 3.96 29.45 39.14
CA GLY A 372 3.98 29.82 40.53
C GLY A 372 5.25 30.56 41.00
N ALA A 373 6.24 30.73 40.10
CA ALA A 373 7.49 31.41 40.42
C ALA A 373 7.39 32.92 40.20
N MET A 374 8.02 33.70 41.07
CA MET A 374 8.19 35.13 40.90
C MET A 374 9.52 35.43 40.22
N ASN A 375 9.44 36.02 39.00
CA ASN A 375 10.60 36.31 38.18
C ASN A 375 10.76 37.84 38.00
N ILE A 376 12.01 38.31 38.12
CA ILE A 376 12.42 39.69 37.93
C ILE A 376 13.50 39.72 36.86
N TYR A 377 13.37 40.64 35.88
CA TYR A 377 14.29 40.73 34.77
C TYR A 377 14.93 42.11 34.75
N TYR A 378 16.26 42.17 34.76
CA TYR A 378 17.02 43.43 34.80
C TYR A 378 17.84 43.61 33.51
N SER A 379 18.13 44.89 33.16
CA SER A 379 19.07 45.20 32.06
C SER A 379 20.51 45.01 32.53
N MET A 380 21.19 43.99 31.96
CA MET A 380 22.61 43.75 32.30
C MET A 380 23.46 44.97 32.01
N HIS A 381 23.29 45.59 30.85
CA HIS A 381 24.04 46.80 30.48
C HIS A 381 23.88 47.92 31.51
N ALA A 382 22.66 48.18 31.95
CA ALA A 382 22.36 49.20 32.92
C ALA A 382 22.91 48.87 34.33
N MET A 383 22.86 47.60 34.73
CA MET A 383 23.47 47.17 35.99
C MET A 383 24.97 47.29 35.97
N MET A 384 25.63 46.92 34.88
CA MET A 384 27.09 47.08 34.74
C MET A 384 27.51 48.56 34.75
N GLN A 385 26.73 49.41 34.09
CA GLN A 385 26.96 50.85 34.14
C GLN A 385 26.81 51.42 35.55
N TYR A 386 25.80 50.97 36.30
CA TYR A 386 25.63 51.34 37.70
C TYR A 386 26.78 50.94 38.58
N ILE A 387 27.28 49.69 38.42
CA ILE A 387 28.44 49.18 39.13
C ILE A 387 29.66 50.04 38.81
N SER A 388 29.91 50.32 37.54
CA SER A 388 31.05 51.19 37.10
C SER A 388 30.95 52.58 37.66
N ASP A 389 29.76 53.21 37.71
CA ASP A 389 29.53 54.53 38.27
C ASP A 389 29.79 54.57 39.78
N GLN A 390 29.41 53.50 40.51
CA GLN A 390 29.71 53.38 41.95
C GLN A 390 31.20 53.17 42.19
N GLN A 391 31.88 52.34 41.39
CA GLN A 391 33.33 52.16 41.43
C GLN A 391 34.08 53.47 41.32
N THR A 392 33.67 54.29 40.35
CA THR A 392 34.30 55.60 40.12
C THR A 392 34.10 56.54 41.31
N ARG A 393 33.00 56.43 42.04
CA ARG A 393 32.70 57.24 43.24
C ARG A 393 33.51 56.80 44.47
N GLU A 394 33.79 55.53 44.63
CA GLU A 394 34.48 54.97 45.80
C GLU A 394 36.00 54.78 45.62
N GLY A 395 36.52 55.03 44.43
CA GLY A 395 37.95 54.97 44.11
C GLY A 395 38.51 53.53 44.12
N GLN A 396 37.64 52.55 43.90
CA GLN A 396 38.01 51.12 43.86
C GLN A 396 38.01 50.61 42.42
N ASP A 397 39.08 49.94 42.02
CA ASP A 397 39.18 49.31 40.71
C ASP A 397 38.65 47.87 40.79
N LEU A 398 37.35 47.71 40.65
CA LEU A 398 36.71 46.39 40.61
C LEU A 398 37.05 45.64 39.31
N ASP A 399 37.44 46.33 38.24
CA ASP A 399 37.86 45.68 36.99
C ASP A 399 39.11 44.81 37.21
N GLN A 400 40.05 45.24 38.07
CA GLN A 400 41.22 44.47 38.40
C GLN A 400 40.88 43.21 39.22
N TYR A 401 39.90 43.30 40.12
CA TYR A 401 39.44 42.16 40.90
C TYR A 401 38.73 41.10 40.06
N PHE A 402 38.06 41.54 39.00
CA PHE A 402 37.39 40.63 38.09
C PHE A 402 38.35 39.99 37.07
N LEU A 403 39.52 40.51 36.82
CA LEU A 403 40.53 39.96 35.92
C LEU A 403 41.44 38.92 36.59
N GLU A 404 41.53 38.89 37.95
CA GLU A 404 42.45 38.04 38.69
C GLU A 404 41.89 36.67 39.08
N THR A 405 40.61 36.35 38.83
CA THR A 405 40.03 35.05 39.10
C THR A 405 40.07 34.17 37.86
N GLU A 406 40.77 33.03 38.02
CA GLU A 406 41.03 31.97 37.06
C GLU A 406 40.06 31.80 35.87
N ASP A 407 40.57 31.26 34.79
CA ASP A 407 40.05 31.00 33.42
C ASP A 407 38.59 30.47 33.25
N ASP A 408 37.80 30.33 34.29
CA ASP A 408 36.43 29.84 34.25
C ASP A 408 35.44 30.96 34.61
N TYR A 409 34.71 31.36 33.60
CA TYR A 409 33.63 32.35 33.77
C TYR A 409 32.29 31.64 33.83
N GLN A 410 31.46 32.07 34.76
CA GLN A 410 30.06 31.65 34.84
C GLN A 410 29.18 32.80 34.34
N VAL A 411 28.46 32.57 33.26
CA VAL A 411 27.64 33.59 32.61
C VAL A 411 26.21 33.17 32.62
N LYS A 412 25.32 34.06 33.05
CA LYS A 412 23.87 33.83 33.03
C LYS A 412 23.30 34.39 31.74
N ILE A 413 22.76 33.53 30.90
CA ILE A 413 22.29 33.89 29.54
C ILE A 413 20.86 33.44 29.35
N GLY A 414 20.04 34.23 28.67
CA GLY A 414 18.70 33.81 28.28
C GLY A 414 18.74 32.55 27.41
N TYR A 415 17.87 31.61 27.69
CA TYR A 415 17.81 30.29 27.06
C TYR A 415 17.77 30.34 25.52
N ASP A 416 17.12 31.34 24.97
CA ASP A 416 16.97 31.60 23.53
C ASP A 416 18.31 31.94 22.84
N ARG A 417 19.27 32.50 23.55
CA ARG A 417 20.60 32.85 23.02
C ARG A 417 21.61 31.69 23.09
N ILE A 418 21.38 30.69 23.93
CA ILE A 418 22.31 29.56 24.14
C ILE A 418 22.61 28.81 22.82
N PRO A 419 21.63 28.46 21.96
CA PRO A 419 21.90 27.79 20.68
C PRO A 419 22.84 28.59 19.76
N GLU A 420 22.67 29.90 19.70
CA GLU A 420 23.50 30.78 18.89
C GLU A 420 24.94 30.80 19.39
N ILE A 421 25.11 30.87 20.70
CA ILE A 421 26.43 30.86 21.33
C ILE A 421 27.15 29.54 21.07
N PHE A 422 26.49 28.41 21.22
CA PHE A 422 27.05 27.09 20.91
C PHE A 422 27.46 26.95 19.45
N GLU A 423 26.66 27.45 18.50
CA GLU A 423 27.05 27.45 17.08
C GLU A 423 28.25 28.38 16.81
N ASN A 424 28.30 29.54 17.44
CA ASN A 424 29.41 30.50 17.29
C ASN A 424 30.75 29.97 17.90
N VAL A 425 30.69 29.10 18.92
CA VAL A 425 31.86 28.46 19.54
C VAL A 425 32.32 27.24 18.77
N LYS A 426 31.44 26.63 17.98
CA LYS A 426 31.71 25.39 17.26
C LYS A 426 32.97 25.46 16.40
N GLY A 427 33.95 24.58 16.68
CA GLY A 427 35.22 24.51 15.98
C GLY A 427 36.30 25.47 16.49
N ARG A 428 36.06 26.31 17.49
CA ARG A 428 37.07 27.16 18.13
C ARG A 428 37.74 26.38 19.28
N ARG A 429 39.06 26.34 19.29
CA ARG A 429 39.84 25.56 20.29
C ARG A 429 40.10 26.28 21.60
N ASN A 430 40.02 27.62 21.58
CA ASN A 430 40.44 28.48 22.71
C ASN A 430 39.26 28.96 23.58
N ILE A 431 38.07 28.52 23.29
CA ILE A 431 36.87 28.81 24.07
C ILE A 431 35.99 27.56 24.17
N GLN A 432 35.61 27.21 25.36
CA GLN A 432 34.69 26.13 25.63
C GLN A 432 33.49 26.69 26.40
N VAL A 433 32.31 26.39 25.91
CA VAL A 433 31.04 26.78 26.54
C VAL A 433 30.32 25.49 26.97
N ILE A 434 29.92 25.44 28.21
CA ILE A 434 29.23 24.29 28.82
C ILE A 434 27.96 24.82 29.46
N SER A 435 26.80 24.29 29.07
CA SER A 435 25.50 24.55 29.69
C SER A 435 24.87 23.23 30.08
N PRO A 436 24.93 22.84 31.35
CA PRO A 436 24.40 21.53 31.77
C PRO A 436 22.93 21.37 31.46
N TYR A 437 22.14 22.40 31.68
CA TYR A 437 20.68 22.36 31.42
C TYR A 437 20.36 22.28 29.94
N TYR A 438 21.07 23.07 29.11
CA TYR A 438 20.89 23.03 27.66
C TYR A 438 21.33 21.69 27.07
N GLU A 439 22.43 21.14 27.53
CA GLU A 439 22.95 19.85 27.10
C GLU A 439 22.00 18.72 27.48
N GLU A 440 21.42 18.73 28.67
CA GLU A 440 20.40 17.77 29.10
C GLU A 440 19.16 17.85 28.20
N LYS A 441 18.63 19.07 27.97
CA LYS A 441 17.49 19.26 27.06
C LYS A 441 17.80 18.89 25.61
N LEU A 442 18.99 19.21 25.14
CA LEU A 442 19.43 18.79 23.79
C LEU A 442 19.55 17.26 23.70
N TYR A 443 20.05 16.61 24.74
CA TYR A 443 20.11 15.15 24.83
C TYR A 443 18.71 14.54 24.81
N GLU A 444 17.78 15.05 25.61
CA GLU A 444 16.39 14.58 25.61
C GLU A 444 15.71 14.79 24.26
N LYS A 445 15.88 15.95 23.63
CA LYS A 445 15.37 16.24 22.30
C LYS A 445 15.93 15.29 21.25
N ASN A 446 17.24 15.07 21.25
CA ASN A 446 17.90 14.15 20.31
C ASN A 446 17.46 12.70 20.54
N LYS A 447 17.31 12.29 21.81
CA LYS A 447 16.77 10.99 22.19
C LYS A 447 15.33 10.82 21.71
N GLY A 448 14.49 11.83 21.89
CA GLY A 448 13.13 11.86 21.38
C GLY A 448 13.08 11.72 19.85
N GLN A 449 13.89 12.49 19.13
CA GLN A 449 14.00 12.39 17.67
C GLN A 449 14.49 11.00 17.22
N MET A 450 15.46 10.42 17.91
CA MET A 450 15.95 9.06 17.60
C MET A 450 14.82 8.02 17.74
N TYR A 451 14.04 8.08 18.82
CA TYR A 451 12.89 7.19 18.99
C TYR A 451 11.81 7.42 17.94
N GLU A 452 11.56 8.66 17.53
CA GLU A 452 10.66 9.01 16.44
C GLU A 452 11.10 8.38 15.11
N TYR A 453 12.38 8.47 14.76
CA TYR A 453 12.91 7.82 13.56
C TYR A 453 12.82 6.30 13.63
N MET A 454 13.15 5.69 14.77
CA MET A 454 13.04 4.24 14.98
C MET A 454 11.59 3.77 14.83
N PHE A 455 10.64 4.47 15.46
CA PHE A 455 9.21 4.17 15.35
C PHE A 455 8.71 4.30 13.91
N THR A 456 9.11 5.36 13.21
CA THR A 456 8.76 5.59 11.81
C THR A 456 9.31 4.48 10.91
N ALA A 457 10.57 4.08 11.09
CA ALA A 457 11.19 3.00 10.33
C ALA A 457 10.50 1.66 10.59
N MET A 458 10.19 1.32 11.85
CA MET A 458 9.48 0.09 12.21
C MET A 458 8.08 0.04 11.60
N THR A 459 7.35 1.15 11.65
CA THR A 459 6.03 1.26 11.04
C THR A 459 6.10 1.06 9.53
N PHE A 460 7.08 1.67 8.87
CA PHE A 460 7.29 1.52 7.43
C PHE A 460 7.59 0.07 7.05
N ILE A 461 8.41 -0.63 7.83
CA ILE A 461 8.71 -2.06 7.61
C ILE A 461 7.43 -2.91 7.74
N ILE A 462 6.62 -2.68 8.78
CA ILE A 462 5.37 -3.41 8.99
C ILE A 462 4.40 -3.19 7.81
N LEU A 463 4.27 -1.96 7.32
CA LEU A 463 3.42 -1.63 6.18
C LEU A 463 3.92 -2.29 4.89
N ILE A 464 5.23 -2.33 4.64
CA ILE A 464 5.80 -3.07 3.50
C ILE A 464 5.46 -4.56 3.61
N MET A 465 5.65 -5.18 4.77
CA MET A 465 5.33 -6.60 4.98
C MET A 465 3.85 -6.89 4.72
N LEU A 466 2.95 -6.04 5.23
CA LEU A 466 1.52 -6.16 4.98
C LEU A 466 1.18 -5.95 3.50
N SER A 467 1.78 -4.99 2.82
CA SER A 467 1.59 -4.76 1.38
C SER A 467 2.03 -5.97 0.55
N VAL A 468 3.18 -6.56 0.88
CA VAL A 468 3.66 -7.81 0.25
C VAL A 468 2.68 -8.94 0.50
N PHE A 469 2.17 -9.09 1.73
CA PHE A 469 1.17 -10.12 2.06
C PHE A 469 -0.11 -9.95 1.23
N VAL A 470 -0.63 -8.73 1.12
CA VAL A 470 -1.79 -8.40 0.27
C VAL A 470 -1.51 -8.74 -1.19
N CYS A 471 -0.32 -8.43 -1.71
CA CYS A 471 0.10 -8.78 -3.07
C CYS A 471 0.15 -10.31 -3.31
N VAL A 472 0.64 -11.07 -2.34
CA VAL A 472 0.69 -12.54 -2.43
C VAL A 472 -0.72 -13.15 -2.43
N VAL A 473 -1.61 -12.68 -1.53
CA VAL A 473 -3.01 -13.15 -1.46
C VAL A 473 -3.74 -12.82 -2.76
N THR A 474 -3.61 -11.60 -3.26
CA THR A 474 -4.21 -11.18 -4.55
C THR A 474 -3.64 -11.95 -5.73
N GLY A 475 -2.34 -12.24 -5.70
CA GLY A 475 -1.67 -13.05 -6.71
C GLY A 475 -2.28 -14.44 -6.81
N LYS A 476 -2.45 -15.11 -5.67
CA LYS A 476 -3.06 -16.45 -5.62
C LYS A 476 -4.52 -16.44 -6.11
N ASP A 477 -5.30 -15.42 -5.73
CA ASP A 477 -6.68 -15.27 -6.19
C ASP A 477 -6.77 -15.02 -7.70
N THR A 478 -5.82 -14.25 -8.24
CA THR A 478 -5.75 -13.99 -9.69
C THR A 478 -5.41 -15.26 -10.47
N ILE A 479 -4.48 -16.08 -9.99
CA ILE A 479 -4.14 -17.38 -10.61
C ILE A 479 -5.37 -18.30 -10.63
N THR A 480 -6.13 -18.38 -9.53
CA THR A 480 -7.37 -19.19 -9.49
C THR A 480 -8.44 -18.64 -10.44
N ALA A 481 -8.61 -17.31 -10.52
CA ALA A 481 -9.53 -16.70 -11.46
C ALA A 481 -9.08 -16.88 -12.92
N GLN A 482 -7.79 -16.96 -13.17
CA GLN A 482 -7.19 -17.18 -14.48
C GLN A 482 -7.64 -18.48 -15.12
N LYS A 483 -7.69 -19.59 -14.36
CA LYS A 483 -8.23 -20.87 -14.84
C LYS A 483 -9.69 -20.71 -15.30
N SER A 484 -10.52 -20.06 -14.47
CA SER A 484 -11.92 -19.79 -14.83
C SER A 484 -12.06 -18.91 -16.09
N PHE A 485 -11.15 -17.94 -16.29
CA PHE A 485 -11.17 -17.08 -17.48
C PHE A 485 -10.73 -17.81 -18.74
N VAL A 486 -9.78 -18.73 -18.63
CA VAL A 486 -9.39 -19.64 -19.71
C VAL A 486 -10.60 -20.44 -20.19
N VAL A 487 -11.40 -20.97 -19.25
CA VAL A 487 -12.64 -21.67 -19.57
C VAL A 487 -13.65 -20.75 -20.28
N LEU A 488 -13.83 -19.51 -19.83
CA LEU A 488 -14.70 -18.56 -20.52
C LEU A 488 -14.20 -18.24 -21.95
N MET A 489 -12.89 -18.07 -22.11
CA MET A 489 -12.28 -17.86 -23.45
C MET A 489 -12.44 -19.08 -24.35
N SER A 490 -12.37 -20.30 -23.79
CA SER A 490 -12.61 -21.54 -24.55
C SER A 490 -14.06 -21.69 -25.04
N GLN A 491 -14.97 -20.95 -24.46
CA GLN A 491 -16.38 -20.86 -24.87
C GLN A 491 -16.63 -19.66 -25.82
N ASN A 492 -15.63 -19.23 -26.53
CA ASN A 492 -15.69 -18.16 -27.54
C ASN A 492 -16.02 -16.75 -26.99
N MET A 493 -15.70 -16.49 -25.71
CA MET A 493 -15.84 -15.14 -25.14
C MET A 493 -14.62 -14.28 -25.43
N ASP A 494 -14.83 -12.99 -25.73
CA ASP A 494 -13.76 -12.04 -26.07
C ASP A 494 -12.82 -11.79 -24.86
N GLU A 495 -11.53 -12.11 -25.06
CA GLU A 495 -10.46 -11.92 -24.08
C GLU A 495 -10.39 -10.47 -23.57
N LYS A 496 -10.40 -9.49 -24.48
CA LYS A 496 -10.28 -8.06 -24.11
C LYS A 496 -11.46 -7.61 -23.24
N LEU A 497 -12.62 -8.17 -23.52
CA LEU A 497 -13.83 -7.85 -22.78
C LEU A 497 -13.80 -8.46 -21.37
N ILE A 498 -13.35 -9.73 -21.25
CA ILE A 498 -13.13 -10.39 -19.94
C ILE A 498 -12.11 -9.59 -19.11
N GLN A 499 -10.96 -9.24 -19.68
CA GLN A 499 -9.92 -8.45 -19.00
C GLN A 499 -10.45 -7.08 -18.55
N SER A 500 -11.17 -6.38 -19.41
CA SER A 500 -11.76 -5.07 -19.08
C SER A 500 -12.76 -5.17 -17.91
N CYS A 501 -13.65 -6.18 -17.93
CA CYS A 501 -14.60 -6.42 -16.86
C CYS A 501 -13.92 -6.78 -15.54
N TYR A 502 -12.89 -7.62 -15.60
CA TYR A 502 -12.08 -8.00 -14.44
C TYR A 502 -11.38 -6.78 -13.80
N LEU A 503 -10.66 -6.00 -14.60
CA LEU A 503 -9.99 -4.80 -14.11
C LEU A 503 -10.98 -3.81 -13.48
N LYS A 504 -12.12 -3.56 -14.14
CA LYS A 504 -13.14 -2.67 -13.60
C LYS A 504 -13.64 -3.14 -12.23
N GLN A 505 -13.90 -4.42 -12.06
CA GLN A 505 -14.44 -4.95 -10.81
C GLN A 505 -13.41 -5.00 -9.67
N LYS A 506 -12.13 -5.12 -9.99
CA LYS A 506 -11.04 -5.03 -9.01
C LYS A 506 -10.71 -3.59 -8.63
N MET A 507 -10.68 -2.68 -9.61
CA MET A 507 -10.28 -1.28 -9.40
C MET A 507 -11.35 -0.43 -8.72
N LEU A 508 -12.63 -0.65 -9.01
CA LEU A 508 -13.71 0.17 -8.48
C LEU A 508 -13.79 0.17 -6.95
N PRO A 509 -13.77 -0.98 -6.25
CA PRO A 509 -13.77 -1.00 -4.79
C PRO A 509 -12.53 -0.34 -4.18
N VAL A 510 -11.36 -0.51 -4.81
CA VAL A 510 -10.12 0.14 -4.34
C VAL A 510 -10.19 1.65 -4.47
N ALA A 511 -10.71 2.16 -5.59
CA ALA A 511 -10.91 3.59 -5.78
C ALA A 511 -11.86 4.18 -4.73
N ILE A 512 -12.93 3.46 -4.39
CA ILE A 512 -13.86 3.88 -3.32
C ILE A 512 -13.15 3.94 -1.97
N VAL A 513 -12.36 2.92 -1.62
CA VAL A 513 -11.60 2.90 -0.36
C VAL A 513 -10.61 4.05 -0.31
N CYS A 514 -9.85 4.32 -1.38
CA CYS A 514 -8.92 5.47 -1.45
C CYS A 514 -9.64 6.82 -1.32
N LEU A 515 -10.84 6.98 -1.90
CA LEU A 515 -11.64 8.19 -1.75
C LEU A 515 -12.11 8.39 -0.30
N VAL A 516 -12.58 7.34 0.35
CA VAL A 516 -13.00 7.37 1.76
C VAL A 516 -11.81 7.69 2.66
N ASP A 517 -10.66 7.08 2.38
CA ASP A 517 -9.42 7.33 3.11
C ASP A 517 -8.96 8.80 2.95
N GLY A 518 -8.91 9.32 1.74
CA GLY A 518 -8.57 10.72 1.49
C GLY A 518 -9.51 11.71 2.19
N LEU A 519 -10.80 11.39 2.28
CA LEU A 519 -11.80 12.18 3.00
C LEU A 519 -11.55 12.13 4.52
N SER A 520 -11.22 10.95 5.05
CA SER A 520 -10.88 10.76 6.47
C SER A 520 -9.64 11.56 6.88
N VAL A 521 -8.61 11.60 6.02
CA VAL A 521 -7.40 12.41 6.21
C VAL A 521 -7.73 13.90 6.25
N LEU A 522 -8.60 14.38 5.36
CA LEU A 522 -9.04 15.78 5.34
C LEU A 522 -9.79 16.17 6.62
N ILE A 523 -10.71 15.32 7.08
CA ILE A 523 -11.47 15.53 8.32
C ILE A 523 -10.51 15.52 9.51
N LEU A 524 -9.60 14.55 9.57
CA LEU A 524 -8.62 14.42 10.64
C LEU A 524 -7.72 15.67 10.73
N LYS A 525 -7.29 16.21 9.59
CA LYS A 525 -6.51 17.46 9.53
C LYS A 525 -7.28 18.67 10.03
N MET A 526 -8.62 18.72 9.83
CA MET A 526 -9.46 19.80 10.36
C MET A 526 -9.59 19.74 11.89
N VAL A 527 -9.64 18.51 12.45
CA VAL A 527 -9.79 18.29 13.90
C VAL A 527 -8.45 18.40 14.62
N VAL A 528 -7.37 17.97 13.99
CA VAL A 528 -6.00 17.97 14.55
C VAL A 528 -5.06 18.65 13.56
N PRO A 529 -4.87 19.98 13.66
CA PRO A 529 -4.12 20.78 12.67
C PRO A 529 -2.67 20.36 12.47
N TYR A 530 -2.07 19.73 13.47
CA TYR A 530 -0.65 19.33 13.50
C TYR A 530 -0.33 18.06 12.69
N ILE A 531 -1.33 17.37 12.12
CA ILE A 531 -1.10 16.16 11.33
C ILE A 531 -0.49 16.50 9.98
N SER A 532 0.67 15.91 9.69
CA SER A 532 1.29 16.00 8.37
C SER A 532 0.49 15.19 7.35
N ALA A 533 -0.37 15.86 6.58
CA ALA A 533 -1.15 15.23 5.51
C ALA A 533 -0.25 14.62 4.41
N VAL A 534 0.96 15.16 4.24
CA VAL A 534 1.89 14.72 3.19
C VAL A 534 2.37 13.28 3.45
N SER A 535 2.70 12.92 4.68
CA SER A 535 3.13 11.55 5.01
C SER A 535 2.02 10.53 4.78
N LEU A 536 0.78 10.87 5.11
CA LEU A 536 -0.39 10.00 4.92
C LEU A 536 -0.71 9.78 3.43
N LEU A 537 -0.66 10.86 2.64
CA LEU A 537 -0.89 10.78 1.20
C LEU A 537 0.22 10.03 0.46
N CYS A 538 1.48 10.18 0.87
CA CYS A 538 2.59 9.42 0.31
C CYS A 538 2.45 7.91 0.56
N MET A 539 2.00 7.49 1.74
CA MET A 539 1.79 6.08 2.07
C MET A 539 0.64 5.49 1.26
N ALA A 540 -0.52 6.15 1.20
CA ALA A 540 -1.64 5.73 0.37
C ALA A 540 -1.27 5.66 -1.13
N GLY A 541 -0.47 6.61 -1.61
CA GLY A 541 0.05 6.62 -2.98
C GLY A 541 0.96 5.42 -3.29
N LEU A 542 1.85 5.06 -2.38
CA LEU A 542 2.74 3.89 -2.54
C LEU A 542 1.94 2.58 -2.60
N GLU A 543 0.96 2.41 -1.74
CA GLU A 543 0.08 1.24 -1.71
C GLU A 543 -0.75 1.10 -2.99
N LEU A 544 -1.28 2.22 -3.49
CA LEU A 544 -2.01 2.25 -4.75
C LEU A 544 -1.10 1.86 -5.93
N ILE A 545 0.13 2.36 -5.97
CA ILE A 545 1.12 2.01 -7.00
C ILE A 545 1.42 0.51 -6.96
N LEU A 546 1.70 -0.07 -5.78
CA LEU A 546 1.95 -1.50 -5.60
C LEU A 546 0.76 -2.34 -6.07
N PHE A 547 -0.47 -1.91 -5.76
CA PHE A 547 -1.68 -2.57 -6.21
C PHE A 547 -1.82 -2.53 -7.74
N ILE A 548 -1.62 -1.36 -8.37
CA ILE A 548 -1.68 -1.20 -9.83
C ILE A 548 -0.62 -2.06 -10.52
N VAL A 549 0.62 -2.08 -10.00
CA VAL A 549 1.71 -2.91 -10.54
C VAL A 549 1.35 -4.39 -10.47
N THR A 550 0.78 -4.84 -9.35
CA THR A 550 0.32 -6.22 -9.16
C THR A 550 -0.76 -6.60 -10.17
N LEU A 551 -1.78 -5.76 -10.33
CA LEU A 551 -2.85 -5.97 -11.29
C LEU A 551 -2.33 -5.99 -12.74
N TYR A 552 -1.43 -5.09 -13.08
CA TYR A 552 -0.84 -5.04 -14.42
C TYR A 552 -0.02 -6.31 -14.71
N ALA A 553 0.80 -6.75 -13.76
CA ALA A 553 1.63 -7.95 -13.92
C ALA A 553 0.78 -9.21 -14.13
N TYR A 554 -0.35 -9.32 -13.41
CA TYR A 554 -1.27 -10.45 -13.57
C TYR A 554 -2.21 -10.32 -14.76
N GLY A 555 -2.67 -9.12 -15.11
CA GLY A 555 -3.47 -8.88 -16.32
C GLY A 555 -2.73 -9.30 -17.59
N LYS A 556 -1.41 -9.14 -17.62
CA LYS A 556 -0.55 -9.55 -18.75
C LYS A 556 -0.47 -11.09 -18.92
N ARG A 557 -0.78 -11.89 -17.88
CA ARG A 557 -0.78 -13.35 -17.93
C ARG A 557 -2.06 -13.95 -18.53
N LEU A 558 -3.15 -13.18 -18.63
CA LEU A 558 -4.45 -13.61 -19.17
C LEU A 558 -4.50 -13.59 -20.71
N ARG A 559 -3.41 -13.89 -21.40
CA ARG A 559 -3.41 -13.88 -22.87
C ARG A 559 -3.83 -15.23 -23.45
N LYS A 560 -4.64 -15.19 -24.52
CA LYS A 560 -5.15 -16.36 -25.25
C LYS A 560 -4.04 -17.32 -25.71
N ASP A 561 -2.87 -16.80 -26.06
CA ASP A 561 -1.70 -17.58 -26.51
C ASP A 561 -1.15 -18.55 -25.45
N LYS A 562 -1.57 -18.44 -24.20
CA LYS A 562 -1.15 -19.29 -23.07
C LYS A 562 -2.19 -20.31 -22.61
N ILE A 563 -3.35 -20.37 -23.24
CA ILE A 563 -4.43 -21.30 -22.86
C ILE A 563 -3.92 -22.74 -22.90
N SER A 564 -3.27 -23.13 -23.98
CA SER A 564 -2.72 -24.47 -24.15
C SER A 564 -1.59 -24.80 -23.16
N THR A 565 -0.80 -23.79 -22.77
CA THR A 565 0.29 -23.96 -21.79
C THR A 565 -0.27 -24.11 -20.37
N MET A 566 -1.30 -23.34 -20.03
CA MET A 566 -1.94 -23.40 -18.72
C MET A 566 -2.71 -24.69 -18.46
N MET A 567 -3.30 -25.26 -19.51
CA MET A 567 -4.00 -26.55 -19.42
C MET A 567 -3.03 -27.73 -19.30
N LYS A 568 -1.74 -27.55 -19.64
CA LYS A 568 -0.69 -28.56 -19.50
C LYS A 568 0.05 -28.52 -18.16
N GLU A 569 0.08 -27.36 -17.48
CA GLU A 569 0.80 -27.21 -16.20
C GLU A 569 0.09 -27.88 -15.01
N ASP A 570 -1.13 -28.39 -15.17
CA ASP A 570 -1.89 -29.14 -14.15
C ASP A 570 -1.81 -30.67 -14.34
N ILE A 571 -0.99 -31.17 -15.28
CA ILE A 571 -0.64 -32.56 -15.45
C ILE A 571 0.78 -32.79 -14.93
#